data_0fc224186b39d15f40a6e551b0d3f64b
#
_entry.id   0fc224186b39d15f40a6e551b0d3f64b
#
_cell.length_a   1.000
_cell.length_b   1.000
_cell.length_c   1.000
_cell.angle_alpha   90.00
_cell.angle_beta   90.00
_cell.angle_gamma   90.00
#
_symmetry.space_group_name_H-M   'P 1'
#
loop_
_entity.id
_entity.type
_entity.pdbx_description
1 polymer ?
#
loop_
_entity_poly.entity_id
_entity_poly.type
_entity_poly.pdbx_seq_one_letter_code
_entity_poly.pdbx_strand_id
1 'polypeptide(L)'
;MTAGLAFEPLRQDLRLYDSGPARDGSPCWAIQDPVVNRFYRIGWLEYECLLRWPGDPERIAADIEANTPLVVDGAQIEAFGRFLERHQLLLPSAEGRERMAQQASQPGWRHWRWWLHHYLFIRVPLVRPQRVLERLARFAEPLFSAQALVLVFAATLLGLVLVARQWERFTHSVLDILTPGGVVGFVIALIVSKTLHELGHALVATRLGVRVAHMGVAFLVMWPMLYTDTGESWRLRSHRQRLAVSSAGIGIELALAGLSTLAWALLDDGALRQAALYLATTGWVLTVLLNASPFMRFDGYFILSDVLDFPNLHERAGAHARVWLRHHLLGLDDPWPEPFAARTRRALVAFAFSTWLYRLLLFLGIAWAVYAFFFKALGIFLMLVEITWFILKPIWSELSVWKKRWKQVSVGRRTRLWLVLLTSGVLLALPWRMDIVTTGVAHAERQQLVFAPFPARLVEIRTTGPVEEGAVLARFDTPDLAVRESQAWTAAGNLEQRLSGLIELREEGRKQELALTGRLREQQAEARAVSEERGR
;
A
#
# COMPACT_ATOMS: atom_id res chain seq x y z
N MET A 1 44.92 40.18 14.84
CA MET A 1 44.95 39.03 15.77
C MET A 1 43.47 38.64 15.99
N THR A 2 42.93 37.81 15.09
CA THR A 2 41.62 37.17 15.29
C THR A 2 41.83 36.09 16.34
N ALA A 3 41.22 36.25 17.52
CA ALA A 3 41.17 35.21 18.52
C ALA A 3 40.59 33.97 17.86
N GLY A 4 41.42 32.94 17.66
CA GLY A 4 40.98 31.67 17.08
C GLY A 4 39.82 31.15 17.93
N LEU A 5 38.71 30.89 17.27
CA LEU A 5 37.54 30.24 17.86
C LEU A 5 37.98 28.84 18.32
N ALA A 6 38.46 28.72 19.58
CA ALA A 6 38.70 27.41 20.17
C ALA A 6 37.33 26.74 20.35
N PHE A 7 37.11 25.64 19.69
CA PHE A 7 35.91 24.86 19.88
C PHE A 7 35.81 24.26 21.27
N GLU A 8 34.57 24.14 21.78
CA GLU A 8 34.31 23.47 23.04
C GLU A 8 34.71 21.98 22.99
N PRO A 9 35.08 21.37 24.13
CA PRO A 9 35.45 19.97 24.19
C PRO A 9 34.28 19.05 23.82
N LEU A 10 34.62 17.84 23.42
CA LEU A 10 33.63 16.78 23.15
C LEU A 10 32.91 16.32 24.42
N ARG A 11 31.67 15.91 24.29
CA ARG A 11 30.94 15.26 25.38
C ARG A 11 31.61 13.91 25.72
N GLN A 12 31.77 13.62 27.01
CA GLN A 12 32.46 12.43 27.51
C GLN A 12 31.65 11.11 27.34
N ASP A 13 30.36 11.20 27.12
CA ASP A 13 29.46 10.04 26.95
C ASP A 13 29.46 9.48 25.52
N LEU A 14 30.05 10.20 24.56
CA LEU A 14 30.13 9.75 23.18
C LEU A 14 30.98 8.48 23.05
N ARG A 15 30.56 7.61 22.17
CA ARG A 15 31.27 6.36 21.87
C ARG A 15 31.65 6.30 20.41
N LEU A 16 32.88 5.82 20.16
CA LEU A 16 33.39 5.67 18.81
C LEU A 16 33.51 4.19 18.47
N TYR A 17 32.97 3.81 17.32
CA TYR A 17 33.02 2.44 16.80
C TYR A 17 33.68 2.42 15.43
N ASP A 18 34.48 1.39 15.18
CA ASP A 18 35.00 1.10 13.86
C ASP A 18 33.87 0.56 12.97
N SER A 19 33.58 1.25 11.87
CA SER A 19 32.52 0.90 10.91
C SER A 19 33.03 0.11 9.72
N GLY A 20 34.30 -0.29 9.72
CA GLY A 20 34.97 -0.93 8.59
C GLY A 20 35.29 0.07 7.46
N PRO A 21 35.96 -0.40 6.41
CA PRO A 21 36.35 0.48 5.29
C PRO A 21 35.13 0.97 4.51
N ALA A 22 35.23 2.20 4.02
CA ALA A 22 34.30 2.76 3.06
C ALA A 22 34.46 2.08 1.69
N ARG A 23 33.58 2.40 0.74
CA ARG A 23 33.57 1.81 -0.59
C ARG A 23 34.86 2.09 -1.40
N ASP A 24 35.55 3.17 -1.11
CA ASP A 24 36.81 3.57 -1.69
C ASP A 24 38.05 2.97 -0.96
N GLY A 25 37.79 2.14 0.07
CA GLY A 25 38.84 1.54 0.90
C GLY A 25 39.31 2.41 2.05
N SER A 26 38.83 3.65 2.18
CA SER A 26 39.21 4.54 3.28
C SER A 26 38.58 4.04 4.61
N PRO A 27 39.31 4.18 5.75
CA PRO A 27 38.81 3.79 7.04
C PRO A 27 37.66 4.72 7.47
N CYS A 28 36.63 4.12 8.11
CA CYS A 28 35.45 4.85 8.60
C CYS A 28 35.10 4.46 10.03
N TRP A 29 34.56 5.42 10.75
CA TRP A 29 34.08 5.25 12.12
C TRP A 29 32.65 5.73 12.27
N ALA A 30 31.99 5.35 13.35
CA ALA A 30 30.69 5.85 13.75
C ALA A 30 30.76 6.43 15.16
N ILE A 31 30.37 7.69 15.30
CA ILE A 31 30.15 8.32 16.60
C ILE A 31 28.74 7.96 17.06
N GLN A 32 28.60 7.34 18.21
CA GLN A 32 27.31 7.14 18.87
C GLN A 32 27.08 8.26 19.88
N ASP A 33 25.96 8.94 19.77
CA ASP A 33 25.35 9.71 20.86
C ASP A 33 24.39 8.79 21.64
N PRO A 34 24.77 8.34 22.86
CA PRO A 34 23.95 7.40 23.61
C PRO A 34 22.68 8.03 24.20
N VAL A 35 22.62 9.36 24.34
CA VAL A 35 21.47 10.07 24.90
C VAL A 35 20.27 10.05 23.95
N VAL A 36 20.52 10.33 22.68
CA VAL A 36 19.48 10.34 21.64
C VAL A 36 19.50 9.09 20.77
N ASN A 37 20.40 8.13 21.06
CA ASN A 37 20.64 6.90 20.30
C ASN A 37 20.83 7.15 18.79
N ARG A 38 21.66 8.12 18.46
CA ARG A 38 22.00 8.47 17.07
C ARG A 38 23.43 8.10 16.74
N PHE A 39 23.64 7.71 15.49
CA PHE A 39 24.94 7.37 14.95
C PHE A 39 25.30 8.33 13.83
N TYR A 40 26.56 8.78 13.82
CA TYR A 40 27.13 9.67 12.80
C TYR A 40 28.34 9.00 12.21
N ARG A 41 28.27 8.64 10.92
CA ARG A 41 29.42 8.07 10.21
C ARG A 41 30.40 9.17 9.85
N ILE A 42 31.66 8.98 10.20
CA ILE A 42 32.78 9.89 9.95
C ILE A 42 33.88 9.17 9.17
N GLY A 43 34.58 9.92 8.31
CA GLY A 43 35.72 9.42 7.55
C GLY A 43 37.03 9.57 8.33
N TRP A 44 38.13 9.32 7.62
CA TRP A 44 39.47 9.37 8.19
C TRP A 44 39.86 10.78 8.63
N LEU A 45 39.56 11.81 7.84
CA LEU A 45 39.81 13.18 8.20
C LEU A 45 39.16 13.59 9.52
N GLU A 46 37.87 13.33 9.64
CA GLU A 46 37.09 13.68 10.84
C GLU A 46 37.57 12.89 12.07
N TYR A 47 38.01 11.65 11.87
CA TYR A 47 38.61 10.85 12.95
C TYR A 47 39.93 11.44 13.42
N GLU A 48 40.83 11.85 12.53
CA GLU A 48 42.06 12.52 12.88
C GLU A 48 41.84 13.87 13.56
N CYS A 49 40.76 14.59 13.17
CA CYS A 49 40.33 15.80 13.87
C CYS A 49 39.88 15.48 15.30
N LEU A 50 39.10 14.42 15.53
CA LEU A 50 38.64 14.04 16.89
C LEU A 50 39.78 13.68 17.82
N LEU A 51 40.84 13.03 17.32
CA LEU A 51 42.02 12.68 18.11
C LEU A 51 42.78 13.92 18.62
N ARG A 52 42.68 15.04 17.90
CA ARG A 52 43.35 16.30 18.21
C ARG A 52 42.44 17.37 18.81
N TRP A 53 41.19 16.98 19.05
CA TRP A 53 40.18 17.88 19.61
C TRP A 53 40.30 18.05 21.13
N PRO A 54 40.11 19.24 21.72
CA PRO A 54 39.79 20.52 21.10
C PRO A 54 41.04 21.29 20.68
N GLY A 55 40.92 22.16 19.65
CA GLY A 55 42.05 22.99 19.20
C GLY A 55 41.62 24.04 18.18
N ASP A 56 42.62 24.86 17.82
CA ASP A 56 42.48 25.83 16.75
C ASP A 56 42.46 25.11 15.39
N PRO A 57 41.50 25.41 14.47
CA PRO A 57 41.35 24.73 13.21
C PRO A 57 42.63 24.69 12.35
N GLU A 58 43.35 25.79 12.27
CA GLU A 58 44.59 25.87 11.48
C GLU A 58 45.70 24.99 12.05
N ARG A 59 45.82 24.93 13.41
CA ARG A 59 46.78 24.05 14.08
C ARG A 59 46.43 22.60 13.94
N ILE A 60 45.14 22.23 14.04
CA ILE A 60 44.71 20.85 13.80
C ILE A 60 45.01 20.43 12.35
N ALA A 61 44.74 21.30 11.36
CA ALA A 61 45.02 21.04 9.97
C ALA A 61 46.53 20.81 9.75
N ALA A 62 47.37 21.69 10.26
CA ALA A 62 48.85 21.58 10.12
C ALA A 62 49.38 20.29 10.78
N ASP A 63 48.86 19.91 11.97
CA ASP A 63 49.29 18.68 12.64
C ASP A 63 48.81 17.41 11.92
N ILE A 64 47.62 17.42 11.31
CA ILE A 64 47.14 16.30 10.44
C ILE A 64 48.03 16.16 9.21
N GLU A 65 48.34 17.25 8.51
CA GLU A 65 49.22 17.22 7.33
C GLU A 65 50.66 16.75 7.67
N ALA A 66 51.16 17.13 8.86
CA ALA A 66 52.48 16.69 9.31
C ALA A 66 52.56 15.18 9.62
N ASN A 67 51.46 14.57 10.08
CA ASN A 67 51.44 13.20 10.62
C ASN A 67 50.69 12.21 9.73
N THR A 68 50.00 12.66 8.68
CA THR A 68 49.20 11.82 7.79
C THR A 68 49.37 12.24 6.33
N PRO A 69 49.06 11.40 5.34
CA PRO A 69 49.08 11.79 3.94
C PRO A 69 47.89 12.64 3.50
N LEU A 70 47.03 13.09 4.44
CA LEU A 70 45.87 13.90 4.14
C LEU A 70 46.28 15.35 3.90
N VAL A 71 45.72 15.96 2.87
CA VAL A 71 45.83 17.41 2.62
C VAL A 71 44.57 18.06 3.15
N VAL A 72 44.71 18.95 4.10
CA VAL A 72 43.57 19.46 4.91
C VAL A 72 43.61 20.98 5.00
N ASP A 73 42.48 21.61 4.72
CA ASP A 73 42.30 23.04 4.90
C ASP A 73 41.59 23.33 6.26
N GLY A 74 41.99 24.41 6.95
CA GLY A 74 41.33 24.87 8.18
C GLY A 74 39.84 25.06 8.04
N ALA A 75 39.34 25.43 6.85
CA ALA A 75 37.93 25.53 6.55
C ALA A 75 37.17 24.18 6.64
N GLN A 76 37.82 23.06 6.36
CA GLN A 76 37.26 21.72 6.52
C GLN A 76 37.12 21.35 8.00
N ILE A 77 38.10 21.70 8.81
CA ILE A 77 38.07 21.52 10.28
C ILE A 77 36.95 22.36 10.91
N GLU A 78 36.80 23.62 10.46
CA GLU A 78 35.68 24.46 10.90
C GLU A 78 34.32 23.88 10.50
N ALA A 79 34.21 23.34 9.29
CA ALA A 79 32.98 22.70 8.82
C ALA A 79 32.62 21.49 9.70
N PHE A 80 33.62 20.70 10.09
CA PHE A 80 33.45 19.59 11.03
C PHE A 80 33.08 20.07 12.44
N GLY A 81 33.71 21.12 12.93
CA GLY A 81 33.36 21.76 14.21
C GLY A 81 31.90 22.22 14.23
N ARG A 82 31.46 22.91 13.19
CA ARG A 82 30.05 23.31 13.03
C ARG A 82 29.09 22.10 12.92
N PHE A 83 29.53 20.99 12.35
CA PHE A 83 28.78 19.73 12.36
C PHE A 83 28.62 19.21 13.80
N LEU A 84 29.70 19.13 14.58
CA LEU A 84 29.68 18.69 15.98
C LEU A 84 28.77 19.58 16.84
N GLU A 85 28.85 20.90 16.68
CA GLU A 85 28.00 21.86 17.39
C GLU A 85 26.52 21.69 17.01
N ARG A 86 26.21 21.62 15.73
CA ARG A 86 24.82 21.44 15.23
C ARG A 86 24.17 20.19 15.76
N HIS A 87 24.94 19.13 15.94
CA HIS A 87 24.45 17.86 16.45
C HIS A 87 24.60 17.71 17.96
N GLN A 88 25.01 18.79 18.66
CA GLN A 88 25.15 18.84 20.14
C GLN A 88 26.11 17.76 20.67
N LEU A 89 27.18 17.48 19.93
CA LEU A 89 28.22 16.52 20.31
C LEU A 89 29.34 17.16 21.14
N LEU A 90 29.39 18.50 21.20
CA LEU A 90 30.27 19.27 22.05
C LEU A 90 29.63 19.51 23.42
N LEU A 91 30.45 19.77 24.43
CA LEU A 91 29.97 20.28 25.73
C LEU A 91 29.29 21.64 25.50
N PRO A 92 28.08 21.85 26.02
CA PRO A 92 27.38 23.09 25.77
C PRO A 92 28.07 24.27 26.46
N SER A 93 28.37 25.30 25.69
CA SER A 93 28.81 26.60 26.24
C SER A 93 27.71 27.21 27.13
N ALA A 94 28.05 28.28 27.88
CA ALA A 94 27.06 28.98 28.69
C ALA A 94 25.84 29.42 27.86
N GLU A 95 26.09 30.02 26.68
CA GLU A 95 25.04 30.41 25.74
C GLU A 95 24.28 29.20 25.15
N GLY A 96 24.98 28.10 24.90
CA GLY A 96 24.38 26.84 24.41
C GLY A 96 23.41 26.24 25.44
N ARG A 97 23.75 26.32 26.75
CA ARG A 97 22.86 25.87 27.83
C ARG A 97 21.60 26.72 27.93
N GLU A 98 21.69 28.03 27.75
CA GLU A 98 20.52 28.90 27.71
C GLU A 98 19.61 28.62 26.53
N ARG A 99 20.19 28.39 25.32
CA ARG A 99 19.43 27.98 24.13
C ARG A 99 18.74 26.65 24.35
N MET A 100 19.41 25.66 24.95
CA MET A 100 18.82 24.37 25.30
C MET A 100 17.68 24.52 26.33
N ALA A 101 17.85 25.36 27.34
CA ALA A 101 16.81 25.66 28.32
C ALA A 101 15.58 26.32 27.66
N GLN A 102 15.80 27.26 26.74
CA GLN A 102 14.72 27.86 25.94
C GLN A 102 14.03 26.85 25.04
N GLN A 103 14.76 25.91 24.42
CA GLN A 103 14.17 24.83 23.62
C GLN A 103 13.38 23.83 24.48
N ALA A 104 13.87 23.51 25.68
CA ALA A 104 13.16 22.66 26.64
C ALA A 104 11.88 23.31 27.19
N SER A 105 11.79 24.63 27.18
CA SER A 105 10.58 25.38 27.56
C SER A 105 9.53 25.48 26.45
N GLN A 106 9.80 24.92 25.25
CA GLN A 106 8.80 24.89 24.18
C GLN A 106 7.56 24.10 24.61
N PRO A 107 6.36 24.52 24.14
CA PRO A 107 5.10 23.87 24.52
C PRO A 107 5.13 22.39 24.18
N GLY A 108 4.97 21.55 25.20
CA GLY A 108 4.94 20.11 25.09
C GLY A 108 3.66 19.60 24.38
N TRP A 109 3.46 18.30 24.38
CA TRP A 109 2.35 17.58 23.72
C TRP A 109 0.94 18.10 24.05
N ARG A 110 0.77 18.88 25.11
CA ARG A 110 -0.51 19.54 25.48
C ARG A 110 -0.87 20.74 24.60
N HIS A 111 0.07 21.23 23.82
CA HIS A 111 -0.17 22.42 22.99
C HIS A 111 -0.48 22.01 21.56
N TRP A 112 -1.54 22.58 20.91
CA TRP A 112 -1.95 22.25 19.54
C TRP A 112 -0.83 22.45 18.50
N ARG A 113 0.07 23.42 18.71
CA ARG A 113 1.25 23.66 17.86
C ARG A 113 2.22 22.47 17.85
N TRP A 114 2.35 21.77 19.01
CA TRP A 114 3.18 20.56 19.07
C TRP A 114 2.63 19.47 18.13
N TRP A 115 1.31 19.27 18.14
CA TRP A 115 0.64 18.32 17.24
C TRP A 115 0.80 18.72 15.77
N LEU A 116 0.76 20.01 15.45
CA LEU A 116 0.97 20.52 14.10
C LEU A 116 2.40 20.26 13.58
N HIS A 117 3.39 20.22 14.46
CA HIS A 117 4.77 19.91 14.09
C HIS A 117 5.09 18.41 14.11
N HIS A 118 4.40 17.64 14.93
CA HIS A 118 4.66 16.21 15.14
C HIS A 118 3.63 15.29 14.48
N TYR A 119 2.51 15.81 13.94
CA TYR A 119 1.46 14.97 13.35
C TYR A 119 1.97 14.06 12.22
N LEU A 120 3.07 14.45 11.58
CA LEU A 120 3.70 13.66 10.51
C LEU A 120 4.39 12.40 11.04
N PHE A 121 4.95 12.48 12.27
CA PHE A 121 5.70 11.35 12.82
C PHE A 121 5.83 11.42 14.34
N ILE A 122 5.17 10.50 15.02
CA ILE A 122 5.24 10.30 16.47
C ILE A 122 5.63 8.87 16.76
N ARG A 123 6.60 8.63 17.65
CA ARG A 123 6.95 7.28 18.15
C ARG A 123 6.53 7.14 19.60
N VAL A 124 5.81 6.06 19.88
CA VAL A 124 5.40 5.68 21.23
C VAL A 124 6.07 4.36 21.57
N PRO A 125 7.14 4.37 22.39
CA PRO A 125 7.79 3.14 22.83
C PRO A 125 6.87 2.40 23.81
N LEU A 126 6.52 1.14 23.50
CA LEU A 126 5.61 0.35 24.34
C LEU A 126 6.37 -0.63 25.24
N VAL A 127 7.39 -1.30 24.69
CA VAL A 127 8.10 -2.37 25.37
C VAL A 127 9.61 -2.28 25.18
N ARG A 128 10.36 -2.77 26.19
CA ARG A 128 11.81 -2.98 26.15
C ARG A 128 12.09 -4.49 26.09
N PRO A 129 12.13 -5.09 24.91
CA PRO A 129 12.01 -6.53 24.74
C PRO A 129 13.31 -7.31 24.91
N GLN A 130 14.47 -6.68 25.11
CA GLN A 130 15.80 -7.29 25.00
C GLN A 130 15.93 -8.65 25.71
N ARG A 131 15.50 -8.76 26.97
CA ARG A 131 15.60 -10.01 27.74
C ARG A 131 14.77 -11.16 27.15
N VAL A 132 13.61 -10.83 26.58
CA VAL A 132 12.73 -11.79 25.91
C VAL A 132 13.32 -12.19 24.56
N LEU A 133 13.83 -11.21 23.82
CA LEU A 133 14.45 -11.45 22.51
C LEU A 133 15.68 -12.35 22.60
N GLU A 134 16.52 -12.21 23.63
CA GLU A 134 17.68 -13.08 23.85
C GLU A 134 17.31 -14.55 24.08
N ARG A 135 16.19 -14.80 24.75
CA ARG A 135 15.64 -16.16 24.89
C ARG A 135 15.05 -16.66 23.58
N LEU A 136 14.22 -15.82 22.94
CA LEU A 136 13.52 -16.18 21.72
C LEU A 136 14.50 -16.40 20.55
N ALA A 137 15.57 -15.62 20.44
CA ALA A 137 16.60 -15.77 19.42
C ALA A 137 17.28 -17.15 19.49
N ARG A 138 17.50 -17.69 20.71
CA ARG A 138 18.04 -19.04 20.88
C ARG A 138 17.08 -20.13 20.40
N PHE A 139 15.78 -19.97 20.64
CA PHE A 139 14.76 -20.91 20.12
C PHE A 139 14.57 -20.78 18.60
N ALA A 140 14.71 -19.56 18.07
CA ALA A 140 14.56 -19.30 16.65
C ALA A 140 15.82 -19.65 15.82
N GLU A 141 16.94 -20.02 16.45
CA GLU A 141 18.20 -20.37 15.77
C GLU A 141 18.02 -21.37 14.61
N PRO A 142 17.25 -22.49 14.77
CA PRO A 142 17.05 -23.44 13.68
C PRO A 142 16.36 -22.85 12.45
N LEU A 143 15.52 -21.81 12.62
CA LEU A 143 14.79 -21.16 11.53
C LEU A 143 15.74 -20.37 10.58
N PHE A 144 16.90 -19.98 11.07
CA PHE A 144 17.92 -19.29 10.29
C PHE A 144 18.91 -20.24 9.62
N SER A 145 18.70 -21.56 9.72
CA SER A 145 19.53 -22.54 9.03
C SER A 145 19.28 -22.56 7.53
N ALA A 146 20.29 -22.91 6.75
CA ALA A 146 20.14 -23.06 5.30
C ALA A 146 19.07 -24.10 4.94
N GLN A 147 18.94 -25.15 5.76
CA GLN A 147 17.92 -26.20 5.57
C GLN A 147 16.51 -25.66 5.74
N ALA A 148 16.26 -24.84 6.79
CA ALA A 148 14.97 -24.19 7.00
C ALA A 148 14.63 -23.22 5.86
N LEU A 149 15.59 -22.44 5.39
CA LEU A 149 15.38 -21.53 4.24
C LEU A 149 15.05 -22.29 2.97
N VAL A 150 15.76 -23.40 2.67
CA VAL A 150 15.45 -24.25 1.51
C VAL A 150 14.06 -24.87 1.64
N LEU A 151 13.69 -25.34 2.85
CA LEU A 151 12.36 -25.90 3.09
C LEU A 151 11.25 -24.87 2.87
N VAL A 152 11.40 -23.65 3.41
CA VAL A 152 10.46 -22.56 3.21
C VAL A 152 10.36 -22.17 1.73
N PHE A 153 11.49 -22.11 1.04
CA PHE A 153 11.51 -21.82 -0.39
C PHE A 153 10.79 -22.90 -1.21
N ALA A 154 11.08 -24.17 -0.93
CA ALA A 154 10.42 -25.31 -1.60
C ALA A 154 8.91 -25.33 -1.31
N ALA A 155 8.50 -25.09 -0.06
CA ALA A 155 7.11 -25.00 0.35
C ALA A 155 6.39 -23.82 -0.37
N THR A 156 7.07 -22.68 -0.48
CA THR A 156 6.55 -21.52 -1.21
C THR A 156 6.35 -21.83 -2.69
N LEU A 157 7.35 -22.45 -3.34
CA LEU A 157 7.26 -22.82 -4.75
C LEU A 157 6.12 -23.81 -4.99
N LEU A 158 6.01 -24.84 -4.13
CA LEU A 158 4.92 -25.80 -4.18
C LEU A 158 3.56 -25.10 -4.02
N GLY A 159 3.43 -24.21 -3.05
CA GLY A 159 2.21 -23.44 -2.81
C GLY A 159 1.81 -22.60 -4.05
N LEU A 160 2.76 -21.90 -4.67
CA LEU A 160 2.52 -21.13 -5.88
C LEU A 160 2.06 -21.99 -7.06
N VAL A 161 2.69 -23.18 -7.25
CA VAL A 161 2.26 -24.12 -8.29
C VAL A 161 0.84 -24.65 -8.04
N LEU A 162 0.50 -24.97 -6.78
CA LEU A 162 -0.84 -25.44 -6.44
C LEU A 162 -1.91 -24.35 -6.60
N VAL A 163 -1.60 -23.10 -6.24
CA VAL A 163 -2.49 -21.96 -6.45
C VAL A 163 -2.65 -21.67 -7.94
N ALA A 164 -1.60 -21.75 -8.74
CA ALA A 164 -1.70 -21.58 -10.19
C ALA A 164 -2.64 -22.61 -10.83
N ARG A 165 -2.68 -23.84 -10.30
CA ARG A 165 -3.63 -24.88 -10.76
C ARG A 165 -5.08 -24.64 -10.30
N GLN A 166 -5.27 -23.82 -9.25
CA GLN A 166 -6.58 -23.46 -8.68
C GLN A 166 -6.85 -21.95 -8.86
N TRP A 167 -6.34 -21.34 -9.93
CA TRP A 167 -6.33 -19.89 -10.11
C TRP A 167 -7.72 -19.24 -10.02
N GLU A 168 -8.71 -19.82 -10.65
CA GLU A 168 -10.09 -19.32 -10.60
C GLU A 168 -10.65 -19.30 -9.18
N ARG A 169 -10.41 -20.38 -8.42
CA ARG A 169 -10.84 -20.47 -7.02
C ARG A 169 -10.12 -19.45 -6.14
N PHE A 170 -8.82 -19.25 -6.39
CA PHE A 170 -8.03 -18.25 -5.67
C PHE A 170 -8.54 -16.83 -5.92
N THR A 171 -8.77 -16.46 -7.18
CA THR A 171 -9.25 -15.11 -7.53
C THR A 171 -10.64 -14.83 -6.99
N HIS A 172 -11.55 -15.80 -7.00
CA HIS A 172 -12.85 -15.67 -6.35
C HIS A 172 -12.72 -15.46 -4.84
N SER A 173 -11.86 -16.24 -4.17
CA SER A 173 -11.64 -16.09 -2.73
C SER A 173 -11.04 -14.72 -2.35
N VAL A 174 -10.24 -14.11 -3.24
CA VAL A 174 -9.70 -12.76 -3.01
C VAL A 174 -10.81 -11.70 -3.00
N LEU A 175 -11.86 -11.86 -3.79
CA LEU A 175 -13.00 -10.93 -3.81
C LEU A 175 -13.76 -10.92 -2.46
N ASP A 176 -13.74 -12.02 -1.71
CA ASP A 176 -14.35 -12.12 -0.40
C ASP A 176 -13.68 -11.20 0.66
N ILE A 177 -12.45 -10.75 0.40
CA ILE A 177 -11.75 -9.77 1.25
C ILE A 177 -12.54 -8.44 1.32
N LEU A 178 -13.26 -8.09 0.27
CA LEU A 178 -14.04 -6.85 0.20
C LEU A 178 -15.35 -6.89 1.01
N THR A 179 -15.71 -8.04 1.56
CA THR A 179 -16.85 -8.14 2.49
C THR A 179 -16.49 -7.54 3.86
N PRO A 180 -17.46 -7.04 4.65
CA PRO A 180 -17.18 -6.50 5.98
C PRO A 180 -16.41 -7.44 6.89
N GLY A 181 -16.74 -8.74 6.89
CA GLY A 181 -16.02 -9.78 7.63
C GLY A 181 -14.62 -10.01 7.07
N GLY A 182 -14.46 -9.99 5.75
CA GLY A 182 -13.19 -10.11 5.06
C GLY A 182 -12.22 -8.98 5.39
N VAL A 183 -12.71 -7.73 5.43
CA VAL A 183 -11.91 -6.56 5.83
C VAL A 183 -11.37 -6.71 7.25
N VAL A 184 -12.21 -7.15 8.20
CA VAL A 184 -11.77 -7.38 9.59
C VAL A 184 -10.70 -8.48 9.65
N GLY A 185 -10.91 -9.59 8.96
CA GLY A 185 -9.93 -10.69 8.88
C GLY A 185 -8.61 -10.23 8.25
N PHE A 186 -8.66 -9.45 7.19
CA PHE A 186 -7.49 -8.87 6.53
C PHE A 186 -6.71 -7.92 7.46
N VAL A 187 -7.40 -7.07 8.22
CA VAL A 187 -6.77 -6.18 9.21
C VAL A 187 -6.07 -6.98 10.31
N ILE A 188 -6.70 -8.06 10.81
CA ILE A 188 -6.06 -8.95 11.79
C ILE A 188 -4.81 -9.60 11.19
N ALA A 189 -4.89 -10.13 9.97
CA ALA A 189 -3.75 -10.71 9.27
C ALA A 189 -2.62 -9.69 9.06
N LEU A 190 -2.96 -8.44 8.72
CA LEU A 190 -2.01 -7.34 8.60
C LEU A 190 -1.29 -7.07 9.93
N ILE A 191 -2.01 -7.00 11.05
CA ILE A 191 -1.41 -6.79 12.38
C ILE A 191 -0.47 -7.95 12.73
N VAL A 192 -0.89 -9.18 12.51
CA VAL A 192 -0.05 -10.37 12.75
C VAL A 192 1.20 -10.34 11.88
N SER A 193 1.05 -10.12 10.58
CA SER A 193 2.16 -10.05 9.62
C SER A 193 3.16 -8.96 10.02
N LYS A 194 2.68 -7.75 10.35
CA LYS A 194 3.54 -6.64 10.76
C LYS A 194 4.20 -6.86 12.13
N THR A 195 3.54 -7.55 13.05
CA THR A 195 4.16 -7.92 14.33
C THR A 195 5.31 -8.91 14.13
N LEU A 196 5.13 -9.93 13.28
CA LEU A 196 6.17 -10.88 12.93
C LEU A 196 7.31 -10.23 12.15
N HIS A 197 7.01 -9.27 11.29
CA HIS A 197 7.98 -8.47 10.57
C HIS A 197 8.93 -7.73 11.54
N GLU A 198 8.38 -6.96 12.48
CA GLU A 198 9.16 -6.24 13.49
C GLU A 198 9.96 -7.18 14.39
N LEU A 199 9.34 -8.33 14.73
CA LEU A 199 10.04 -9.39 15.47
C LEU A 199 11.22 -9.96 14.68
N GLY A 200 11.11 -10.05 13.37
CA GLY A 200 12.20 -10.46 12.47
C GLY A 200 13.43 -9.57 12.59
N HIS A 201 13.24 -8.27 12.46
CA HIS A 201 14.31 -7.29 12.67
C HIS A 201 14.94 -7.44 14.06
N ALA A 202 14.11 -7.55 15.10
CA ALA A 202 14.55 -7.68 16.49
C ALA A 202 15.37 -8.96 16.72
N LEU A 203 14.93 -10.09 16.19
CA LEU A 203 15.62 -11.39 16.36
C LEU A 203 16.97 -11.41 15.66
N VAL A 204 17.03 -10.96 14.40
CA VAL A 204 18.29 -10.92 13.65
C VAL A 204 19.27 -9.92 14.26
N ALA A 205 18.79 -8.74 14.68
CA ALA A 205 19.61 -7.76 15.39
C ALA A 205 20.19 -8.35 16.68
N THR A 206 19.36 -9.00 17.51
CA THR A 206 19.78 -9.61 18.78
C THR A 206 20.78 -10.74 18.54
N ARG A 207 20.58 -11.57 17.50
CA ARG A 207 21.52 -12.64 17.11
C ARG A 207 22.89 -12.12 16.72
N LEU A 208 22.94 -10.94 16.10
CA LEU A 208 24.19 -10.25 15.72
C LEU A 208 24.79 -9.41 16.86
N GLY A 209 24.27 -9.51 18.08
CA GLY A 209 24.75 -8.80 19.25
C GLY A 209 24.36 -7.31 19.28
N VAL A 210 23.39 -6.91 18.47
CA VAL A 210 22.82 -5.56 18.46
C VAL A 210 21.69 -5.48 19.48
N ARG A 211 21.74 -4.47 20.33
CA ARG A 211 20.70 -4.24 21.32
C ARG A 211 19.46 -3.60 20.68
N VAL A 212 18.29 -4.17 20.94
CA VAL A 212 17.01 -3.57 20.62
C VAL A 212 16.53 -2.75 21.81
N ALA A 213 16.62 -1.42 21.70
CA ALA A 213 16.33 -0.52 22.81
C ALA A 213 14.84 -0.57 23.19
N HIS A 214 13.95 -0.47 22.20
CA HIS A 214 12.51 -0.54 22.40
C HIS A 214 11.79 -0.92 21.12
N MET A 215 10.58 -1.45 21.29
CA MET A 215 9.59 -1.69 20.23
C MET A 215 8.30 -0.96 20.60
N GLY A 216 7.53 -0.56 19.60
CA GLY A 216 6.31 0.19 19.86
C GLY A 216 5.51 0.53 18.61
N VAL A 217 4.70 1.58 18.73
CA VAL A 217 3.88 2.10 17.62
C VAL A 217 4.40 3.48 17.22
N ALA A 218 4.63 3.64 15.93
CA ALA A 218 4.89 4.92 15.31
C ALA A 218 3.64 5.36 14.53
N PHE A 219 3.30 6.63 14.61
CA PHE A 219 2.24 7.21 13.81
C PHE A 219 2.87 7.99 12.65
N LEU A 220 2.60 7.57 11.43
CA LEU A 220 2.99 8.27 10.22
C LEU A 220 1.74 8.87 9.57
N VAL A 221 1.64 10.20 9.60
CA VAL A 221 0.42 10.90 9.11
C VAL A 221 -0.84 10.34 9.80
N MET A 222 -0.78 10.17 11.12
CA MET A 222 -1.82 9.55 11.98
C MET A 222 -2.08 8.06 11.70
N TRP A 223 -1.40 7.43 10.75
CA TRP A 223 -1.52 5.99 10.50
C TRP A 223 -0.62 5.20 11.45
N PRO A 224 -1.16 4.28 12.26
CA PRO A 224 -0.36 3.51 13.20
C PRO A 224 0.47 2.46 12.47
N MET A 225 1.76 2.42 12.76
CA MET A 225 2.71 1.42 12.27
C MET A 225 3.51 0.87 13.44
N LEU A 226 3.77 -0.42 13.42
CA LEU A 226 4.71 -1.01 14.38
C LEU A 226 6.13 -0.59 14.02
N TYR A 227 7.02 -0.50 15.01
CA TYR A 227 8.42 -0.23 14.77
C TYR A 227 9.32 -0.91 15.78
N THR A 228 10.52 -1.25 15.36
CA THR A 228 11.61 -1.79 16.17
C THR A 228 12.81 -0.86 16.08
N ASP A 229 13.35 -0.45 17.21
CA ASP A 229 14.57 0.36 17.23
C ASP A 229 15.81 -0.52 17.06
N THR A 230 16.25 -0.64 15.82
CA THR A 230 17.49 -1.30 15.43
C THR A 230 18.63 -0.31 15.15
N GLY A 231 18.54 0.92 15.64
CA GLY A 231 19.51 1.98 15.36
C GLY A 231 20.95 1.59 15.71
N GLU A 232 21.16 0.76 16.73
CA GLU A 232 22.48 0.22 17.06
C GLU A 232 23.08 -0.71 15.98
N SER A 233 22.37 -1.08 14.93
CA SER A 233 22.93 -1.86 13.79
C SER A 233 24.09 -1.14 13.09
N TRP A 234 24.17 0.18 13.21
CA TRP A 234 25.32 0.95 12.70
C TRP A 234 26.66 0.65 13.40
N ARG A 235 26.64 -0.07 14.53
CA ARG A 235 27.84 -0.62 15.19
C ARG A 235 28.45 -1.82 14.44
N LEU A 236 27.66 -2.45 13.58
CA LEU A 236 28.12 -3.62 12.84
C LEU A 236 29.15 -3.22 11.78
N ARG A 237 30.33 -3.83 11.83
CA ARG A 237 31.43 -3.58 10.87
C ARG A 237 31.06 -3.95 9.44
N SER A 238 30.31 -5.05 9.27
CA SER A 238 30.00 -5.58 7.96
C SER A 238 28.68 -5.05 7.42
N HIS A 239 28.69 -4.47 6.24
CA HIS A 239 27.49 -4.10 5.50
C HIS A 239 26.53 -5.31 5.29
N ARG A 240 27.09 -6.54 5.15
CA ARG A 240 26.29 -7.77 5.04
C ARG A 240 25.48 -8.08 6.30
N GLN A 241 26.05 -7.78 7.47
CA GLN A 241 25.32 -7.95 8.74
C GLN A 241 24.22 -6.89 8.87
N ARG A 242 24.46 -5.65 8.48
CA ARG A 242 23.42 -4.61 8.43
C ARG A 242 22.32 -5.00 7.45
N LEU A 243 22.72 -5.48 6.25
CA LEU A 243 21.77 -5.99 5.26
C LEU A 243 20.91 -7.14 5.82
N ALA A 244 21.50 -8.06 6.58
CA ALA A 244 20.73 -9.13 7.22
C ALA A 244 19.67 -8.58 8.20
N VAL A 245 20.01 -7.56 8.98
CA VAL A 245 19.03 -6.89 9.86
C VAL A 245 17.95 -6.19 9.03
N SER A 246 18.34 -5.40 8.02
CA SER A 246 17.39 -4.63 7.20
C SER A 246 16.45 -5.52 6.37
N SER A 247 16.90 -6.71 5.94
CA SER A 247 16.10 -7.64 5.14
C SER A 247 15.25 -8.62 5.97
N ALA A 248 15.48 -8.69 7.27
CA ALA A 248 14.85 -9.69 8.14
C ALA A 248 13.32 -9.60 8.16
N GLY A 249 12.78 -8.38 8.23
CA GLY A 249 11.34 -8.14 8.22
C GLY A 249 10.68 -8.65 6.93
N ILE A 250 11.21 -8.22 5.78
CA ILE A 250 10.73 -8.69 4.46
C ILE A 250 10.89 -10.21 4.34
N GLY A 251 12.02 -10.77 4.80
CA GLY A 251 12.28 -12.19 4.74
C GLY A 251 11.23 -13.01 5.50
N ILE A 252 10.85 -12.60 6.71
CA ILE A 252 9.80 -13.26 7.50
C ILE A 252 8.42 -13.07 6.85
N GLU A 253 8.08 -11.89 6.36
CA GLU A 253 6.80 -11.68 5.68
C GLU A 253 6.67 -12.55 4.41
N LEU A 254 7.73 -12.66 3.61
CA LEU A 254 7.72 -13.53 2.42
C LEU A 254 7.65 -15.02 2.79
N ALA A 255 8.34 -15.43 3.85
CA ALA A 255 8.25 -16.80 4.37
C ALA A 255 6.81 -17.10 4.85
N LEU A 256 6.21 -16.18 5.60
CA LEU A 256 4.83 -16.30 6.06
C LEU A 256 3.86 -16.34 4.87
N ALA A 257 4.03 -15.47 3.88
CA ALA A 257 3.21 -15.45 2.68
C ALA A 257 3.30 -16.77 1.90
N GLY A 258 4.52 -17.27 1.71
CA GLY A 258 4.76 -18.54 1.01
C GLY A 258 4.14 -19.74 1.72
N LEU A 259 4.35 -19.87 3.03
CA LEU A 259 3.75 -20.94 3.85
C LEU A 259 2.23 -20.82 3.89
N SER A 260 1.70 -19.60 3.99
CA SER A 260 0.25 -19.36 3.96
C SER A 260 -0.35 -19.66 2.60
N THR A 261 0.38 -19.40 1.49
CA THR A 261 -0.04 -19.78 0.14
C THR A 261 -0.16 -21.30 0.01
N LEU A 262 0.82 -22.05 0.53
CA LEU A 262 0.76 -23.51 0.57
C LEU A 262 -0.40 -24.00 1.46
N ALA A 263 -0.55 -23.42 2.64
CA ALA A 263 -1.65 -23.77 3.55
C ALA A 263 -3.02 -23.54 2.90
N TRP A 264 -3.20 -22.40 2.22
CA TRP A 264 -4.45 -22.10 1.49
C TRP A 264 -4.75 -23.17 0.42
N ALA A 265 -3.73 -23.63 -0.30
CA ALA A 265 -3.90 -24.60 -1.37
C ALA A 265 -4.24 -26.01 -0.86
N LEU A 266 -3.86 -26.34 0.38
CA LEU A 266 -4.02 -27.67 0.97
C LEU A 266 -5.21 -27.76 1.95
N LEU A 267 -5.65 -26.67 2.55
CA LEU A 267 -6.74 -26.64 3.52
C LEU A 267 -8.11 -26.72 2.83
N ASP A 268 -9.05 -27.38 3.51
CA ASP A 268 -10.46 -27.36 3.14
C ASP A 268 -11.10 -26.00 3.41
N ASP A 269 -12.28 -25.76 2.81
CA ASP A 269 -13.01 -24.51 2.96
C ASP A 269 -13.40 -24.27 4.42
N GLY A 270 -12.99 -23.11 4.94
CA GLY A 270 -13.24 -22.74 6.33
C GLY A 270 -12.38 -21.55 6.79
N ALA A 271 -12.51 -21.22 8.07
CA ALA A 271 -11.85 -20.06 8.68
C ALA A 271 -10.31 -20.10 8.57
N LEU A 272 -9.69 -21.28 8.68
CA LEU A 272 -8.23 -21.43 8.57
C LEU A 272 -7.74 -21.16 7.15
N ARG A 273 -8.46 -21.64 6.13
CA ARG A 273 -8.15 -21.36 4.74
C ARG A 273 -8.27 -19.86 4.44
N GLN A 274 -9.31 -19.23 4.96
CA GLN A 274 -9.52 -17.80 4.82
C GLN A 274 -8.42 -16.98 5.51
N ALA A 275 -8.01 -17.37 6.72
CA ALA A 275 -6.88 -16.75 7.41
C ALA A 275 -5.56 -16.90 6.62
N ALA A 276 -5.31 -18.08 6.05
CA ALA A 276 -4.16 -18.31 5.19
C ALA A 276 -4.20 -17.41 3.93
N LEU A 277 -5.38 -17.22 3.31
CA LEU A 277 -5.55 -16.28 2.19
C LEU A 277 -5.17 -14.85 2.58
N TYR A 278 -5.66 -14.37 3.72
CA TYR A 278 -5.37 -13.00 4.18
C TYR A 278 -3.88 -12.79 4.47
N LEU A 279 -3.22 -13.76 5.10
CA LEU A 279 -1.78 -13.71 5.36
C LEU A 279 -0.97 -13.78 4.06
N ALA A 280 -1.35 -14.64 3.12
CA ALA A 280 -0.70 -14.75 1.82
C ALA A 280 -0.82 -13.44 1.02
N THR A 281 -2.05 -12.91 0.88
CA THR A 281 -2.29 -11.68 0.12
C THR A 281 -1.64 -10.47 0.77
N THR A 282 -1.67 -10.35 2.11
CA THR A 282 -0.97 -9.29 2.84
C THR A 282 0.53 -9.32 2.54
N GLY A 283 1.18 -10.48 2.64
CA GLY A 283 2.60 -10.62 2.38
C GLY A 283 2.97 -10.38 0.93
N TRP A 284 2.30 -11.01 -0.04
CA TRP A 284 2.64 -10.82 -1.44
C TRP A 284 2.36 -9.40 -1.95
N VAL A 285 1.23 -8.81 -1.58
CA VAL A 285 0.84 -7.50 -2.12
C VAL A 285 1.55 -6.37 -1.38
N LEU A 286 1.37 -6.27 -0.05
CA LEU A 286 1.89 -5.12 0.70
C LEU A 286 3.41 -5.17 0.86
N THR A 287 3.99 -6.36 1.07
CA THR A 287 5.44 -6.46 1.27
C THR A 287 6.18 -6.19 -0.03
N VAL A 288 5.78 -6.82 -1.14
CA VAL A 288 6.49 -6.65 -2.41
C VAL A 288 6.27 -5.25 -2.99
N LEU A 289 5.03 -4.73 -2.97
CA LEU A 289 4.71 -3.42 -3.57
C LEU A 289 5.18 -2.23 -2.73
N LEU A 290 5.06 -2.31 -1.39
CA LEU A 290 5.34 -1.18 -0.52
C LEU A 290 6.66 -1.34 0.22
N ASN A 291 6.86 -2.42 1.00
CA ASN A 291 8.02 -2.56 1.85
C ASN A 291 9.32 -2.82 1.08
N ALA A 292 9.26 -3.61 0.00
CA ALA A 292 10.43 -3.88 -0.83
C ALA A 292 10.78 -2.74 -1.79
N SER A 293 9.91 -1.73 -1.91
CA SER A 293 10.16 -0.56 -2.76
C SER A 293 11.30 0.30 -2.21
N PRO A 294 12.34 0.60 -3.01
CA PRO A 294 13.46 1.44 -2.58
C PRO A 294 13.13 2.95 -2.63
N PHE A 295 11.97 3.33 -3.13
CA PHE A 295 11.59 4.72 -3.37
C PHE A 295 10.94 5.41 -2.16
N MET A 296 10.54 4.63 -1.15
CA MET A 296 10.12 5.13 0.16
C MET A 296 11.11 4.69 1.23
N ARG A 297 11.13 5.38 2.39
CA ARG A 297 12.02 5.00 3.51
C ARG A 297 11.42 3.83 4.31
N PHE A 298 11.11 2.74 3.59
CA PHE A 298 10.79 1.44 4.14
C PHE A 298 12.01 0.51 4.03
N ASP A 299 11.85 -0.74 4.36
CA ASP A 299 12.97 -1.69 4.39
C ASP A 299 13.69 -1.81 3.05
N GLY A 300 12.96 -1.80 1.93
CA GLY A 300 13.57 -1.84 0.58
C GLY A 300 14.58 -0.71 0.34
N TYR A 301 14.33 0.47 0.90
CA TYR A 301 15.30 1.56 0.85
C TYR A 301 16.56 1.26 1.66
N PHE A 302 16.40 0.75 2.88
CA PHE A 302 17.56 0.41 3.74
C PHE A 302 18.35 -0.75 3.15
N ILE A 303 17.66 -1.77 2.62
CA ILE A 303 18.27 -2.88 1.88
C ILE A 303 19.12 -2.35 0.70
N LEU A 304 18.53 -1.49 -0.14
CA LEU A 304 19.26 -0.90 -1.27
C LEU A 304 20.45 -0.05 -0.81
N SER A 305 20.24 0.75 0.24
CA SER A 305 21.29 1.59 0.84
C SER A 305 22.45 0.75 1.39
N ASP A 306 22.15 -0.38 2.06
CA ASP A 306 23.14 -1.31 2.61
C ASP A 306 23.84 -2.13 1.51
N VAL A 307 23.10 -2.60 0.48
CA VAL A 307 23.69 -3.30 -0.69
C VAL A 307 24.65 -2.40 -1.45
N LEU A 308 24.30 -1.13 -1.63
CA LEU A 308 25.14 -0.16 -2.31
C LEU A 308 26.22 0.45 -1.39
N ASP A 309 26.17 0.19 -0.08
CA ASP A 309 26.92 0.90 0.98
C ASP A 309 26.87 2.42 0.77
N PHE A 310 25.66 2.95 0.59
CA PHE A 310 25.42 4.34 0.24
C PHE A 310 24.42 4.98 1.22
N PRO A 311 24.90 5.48 2.36
CA PRO A 311 24.05 6.08 3.38
C PRO A 311 23.37 7.36 2.86
N ASN A 312 22.16 7.62 3.34
CA ASN A 312 21.33 8.78 2.95
C ASN A 312 21.10 8.90 1.43
N LEU A 313 20.91 7.76 0.76
CA LEU A 313 20.76 7.67 -0.69
C LEU A 313 19.73 8.66 -1.26
N HIS A 314 18.54 8.79 -0.64
CA HIS A 314 17.50 9.73 -1.12
C HIS A 314 17.95 11.19 -1.08
N GLU A 315 18.61 11.62 -0.01
CA GLU A 315 19.02 13.01 0.17
C GLU A 315 20.14 13.37 -0.80
N ARG A 316 21.13 12.47 -0.91
CA ARG A 316 22.28 12.63 -1.81
C ARG A 316 21.86 12.60 -3.27
N ALA A 317 21.02 11.65 -3.65
CA ALA A 317 20.44 11.57 -4.99
C ALA A 317 19.62 12.82 -5.34
N GLY A 318 18.76 13.27 -4.40
CA GLY A 318 17.98 14.49 -4.57
C GLY A 318 18.83 15.75 -4.71
N ALA A 319 19.96 15.85 -3.98
CA ALA A 319 20.90 16.96 -4.13
C ALA A 319 21.53 16.98 -5.52
N HIS A 320 21.99 15.81 -6.01
CA HIS A 320 22.53 15.68 -7.36
C HIS A 320 21.50 15.98 -8.45
N ALA A 321 20.25 15.54 -8.30
CA ALA A 321 19.18 15.82 -9.24
C ALA A 321 18.85 17.32 -9.31
N ARG A 322 18.82 18.02 -8.18
CA ARG A 322 18.60 19.49 -8.18
C ARG A 322 19.71 20.24 -8.90
N VAL A 323 20.97 19.88 -8.66
CA VAL A 323 22.12 20.47 -9.38
C VAL A 323 22.04 20.13 -10.87
N TRP A 324 21.68 18.89 -11.22
CA TRP A 324 21.47 18.48 -12.61
C TRP A 324 20.39 19.33 -13.31
N LEU A 325 19.25 19.57 -12.64
CA LEU A 325 18.19 20.45 -13.16
C LEU A 325 18.69 21.87 -13.37
N ARG A 326 19.47 22.43 -12.42
CA ARG A 326 20.03 23.78 -12.55
C ARG A 326 21.02 23.89 -13.72
N HIS A 327 21.85 22.87 -13.92
CA HIS A 327 22.79 22.83 -15.05
C HIS A 327 22.04 22.76 -16.40
N HIS A 328 21.06 21.85 -16.53
CA HIS A 328 20.43 21.58 -17.82
C HIS A 328 19.32 22.59 -18.16
N LEU A 329 18.49 22.98 -17.19
CA LEU A 329 17.39 23.91 -17.43
C LEU A 329 17.84 25.38 -17.37
N LEU A 330 18.62 25.74 -16.37
CA LEU A 330 19.01 27.14 -16.13
C LEU A 330 20.41 27.47 -16.64
N GLY A 331 21.27 26.47 -16.79
CA GLY A 331 22.66 26.63 -17.18
C GLY A 331 23.53 27.30 -16.14
N LEU A 332 23.17 27.10 -14.90
CA LEU A 332 23.98 27.53 -13.77
C LEU A 332 25.12 26.54 -13.59
N ASP A 333 26.31 27.04 -13.35
CA ASP A 333 27.51 26.22 -13.13
C ASP A 333 27.69 25.97 -11.62
N ASP A 334 26.71 25.26 -11.02
CA ASP A 334 26.76 24.90 -9.61
C ASP A 334 27.77 23.76 -9.40
N PRO A 335 28.61 23.79 -8.34
CA PRO A 335 29.45 22.67 -8.01
C PRO A 335 28.58 21.45 -7.65
N TRP A 336 29.02 20.27 -8.10
CA TRP A 336 28.38 19.02 -7.71
C TRP A 336 28.51 18.82 -6.20
N PRO A 337 27.45 18.34 -5.51
CA PRO A 337 27.48 18.14 -4.06
C PRO A 337 28.61 17.22 -3.61
N GLU A 338 28.94 16.25 -4.44
CA GLU A 338 30.00 15.28 -4.18
C GLU A 338 30.70 14.89 -5.49
N PRO A 339 32.02 14.61 -5.46
CA PRO A 339 32.83 14.34 -6.65
C PRO A 339 32.70 12.89 -7.13
N PHE A 340 31.50 12.47 -7.55
CA PHE A 340 31.30 11.14 -8.11
C PHE A 340 31.61 11.03 -9.59
N ALA A 341 32.00 9.82 -9.99
CA ALA A 341 32.16 9.46 -11.41
C ALA A 341 30.82 9.70 -12.16
N ALA A 342 30.92 10.04 -13.45
CA ALA A 342 29.76 10.38 -14.28
C ALA A 342 28.68 9.28 -14.31
N ARG A 343 29.04 7.99 -14.22
CA ARG A 343 28.11 6.86 -14.18
C ARG A 343 27.30 6.86 -12.88
N THR A 344 27.96 6.99 -11.73
CA THR A 344 27.31 7.05 -10.41
C THR A 344 26.40 8.26 -10.32
N ARG A 345 26.86 9.42 -10.77
CA ARG A 345 26.08 10.65 -10.80
C ARG A 345 24.79 10.50 -11.62
N ARG A 346 24.87 9.92 -12.84
CA ARG A 346 23.69 9.65 -13.66
C ARG A 346 22.73 8.68 -12.99
N ALA A 347 23.24 7.63 -12.34
CA ALA A 347 22.42 6.67 -11.61
C ALA A 347 21.69 7.33 -10.42
N LEU A 348 22.38 8.21 -9.66
CA LEU A 348 21.76 8.97 -8.56
C LEU A 348 20.67 9.91 -9.06
N VAL A 349 20.91 10.62 -10.16
CA VAL A 349 19.91 11.51 -10.77
C VAL A 349 18.69 10.71 -11.24
N ALA A 350 18.90 9.60 -11.95
CA ALA A 350 17.80 8.72 -12.38
C ALA A 350 17.02 8.18 -11.20
N PHE A 351 17.71 7.71 -10.15
CA PHE A 351 17.07 7.23 -8.92
C PHE A 351 16.22 8.32 -8.23
N ALA A 352 16.71 9.57 -8.19
CA ALA A 352 15.96 10.68 -7.63
C ALA A 352 14.67 10.97 -8.40
N PHE A 353 14.73 11.02 -9.74
CA PHE A 353 13.53 11.22 -10.58
C PHE A 353 12.54 10.07 -10.43
N SER A 354 13.01 8.81 -10.43
CA SER A 354 12.16 7.65 -10.18
C SER A 354 11.49 7.72 -8.80
N THR A 355 12.24 8.16 -7.79
CA THR A 355 11.70 8.36 -6.43
C THR A 355 10.62 9.44 -6.40
N TRP A 356 10.82 10.57 -7.06
CA TRP A 356 9.84 11.65 -7.11
C TRP A 356 8.57 11.23 -7.85
N LEU A 357 8.73 10.55 -9.00
CA LEU A 357 7.60 10.02 -9.76
C LEU A 357 6.82 8.97 -8.95
N TYR A 358 7.51 8.01 -8.35
CA TYR A 358 6.87 6.98 -7.52
C TYR A 358 6.07 7.60 -6.37
N ARG A 359 6.67 8.56 -5.65
CA ARG A 359 5.99 9.26 -4.54
C ARG A 359 4.78 10.05 -5.02
N LEU A 360 4.89 10.73 -6.14
CA LEU A 360 3.76 11.46 -6.74
C LEU A 360 2.60 10.52 -7.02
N LEU A 361 2.85 9.40 -7.70
CA LEU A 361 1.82 8.42 -8.04
C LEU A 361 1.22 7.76 -6.79
N LEU A 362 2.08 7.41 -5.82
CA LEU A 362 1.64 6.80 -4.57
C LEU A 362 0.73 7.74 -3.76
N PHE A 363 1.15 8.98 -3.55
CA PHE A 363 0.38 9.95 -2.77
C PHE A 363 -0.94 10.32 -3.46
N LEU A 364 -0.93 10.54 -4.77
CA LEU A 364 -2.17 10.76 -5.53
C LEU A 364 -3.10 9.54 -5.47
N GLY A 365 -2.55 8.33 -5.53
CA GLY A 365 -3.31 7.08 -5.39
C GLY A 365 -3.94 6.94 -4.02
N ILE A 366 -3.19 7.22 -2.93
CA ILE A 366 -3.71 7.20 -1.55
C ILE A 366 -4.79 8.27 -1.38
N ALA A 367 -4.54 9.49 -1.82
CA ALA A 367 -5.50 10.59 -1.72
C ALA A 367 -6.82 10.26 -2.46
N TRP A 368 -6.71 9.67 -3.65
CA TRP A 368 -7.87 9.21 -4.41
C TRP A 368 -8.61 8.08 -3.68
N ALA A 369 -7.89 7.09 -3.14
CA ALA A 369 -8.50 6.00 -2.39
C ALA A 369 -9.23 6.50 -1.14
N VAL A 370 -8.63 7.42 -0.38
CA VAL A 370 -9.28 8.02 0.79
C VAL A 370 -10.53 8.81 0.38
N TYR A 371 -10.47 9.57 -0.71
CA TYR A 371 -11.64 10.29 -1.25
C TYR A 371 -12.76 9.34 -1.69
N ALA A 372 -12.42 8.21 -2.31
CA ALA A 372 -13.39 7.26 -2.84
C ALA A 372 -14.05 6.39 -1.75
N PHE A 373 -13.27 5.96 -0.73
CA PHE A 373 -13.70 4.95 0.25
C PHE A 373 -14.03 5.51 1.64
N PHE A 374 -13.60 6.74 1.96
CA PHE A 374 -13.83 7.37 3.26
C PHE A 374 -14.67 8.65 3.14
N PHE A 375 -14.65 9.48 4.19
CA PHE A 375 -15.34 10.76 4.18
C PHE A 375 -14.69 11.71 3.16
N LYS A 376 -15.45 12.19 2.20
CA LYS A 376 -14.97 13.09 1.13
C LYS A 376 -14.22 14.31 1.66
N ALA A 377 -14.69 14.91 2.73
CA ALA A 377 -14.03 16.07 3.36
C ALA A 377 -12.65 15.71 3.91
N LEU A 378 -12.50 14.54 4.56
CA LEU A 378 -11.21 14.06 5.05
C LEU A 378 -10.27 13.75 3.89
N GLY A 379 -10.76 13.11 2.83
CA GLY A 379 -9.96 12.83 1.62
C GLY A 379 -9.43 14.10 0.97
N ILE A 380 -10.28 15.13 0.82
CA ILE A 380 -9.87 16.43 0.29
C ILE A 380 -8.83 17.10 1.20
N PHE A 381 -9.05 17.08 2.52
CA PHE A 381 -8.09 17.65 3.47
C PHE A 381 -6.73 16.97 3.40
N LEU A 382 -6.68 15.64 3.43
CA LEU A 382 -5.44 14.87 3.30
C LEU A 382 -4.76 15.13 1.96
N MET A 383 -5.51 15.14 0.87
CA MET A 383 -4.99 15.47 -0.46
C MET A 383 -4.33 16.86 -0.49
N LEU A 384 -4.97 17.87 0.10
CA LEU A 384 -4.41 19.23 0.17
C LEU A 384 -3.12 19.25 1.02
N VAL A 385 -3.10 18.55 2.14
CA VAL A 385 -1.91 18.43 3.00
C VAL A 385 -0.78 17.72 2.26
N GLU A 386 -1.05 16.59 1.62
CA GLU A 386 -0.06 15.82 0.86
C GLU A 386 0.51 16.62 -0.30
N ILE A 387 -0.34 17.23 -1.13
CA ILE A 387 0.09 18.07 -2.24
C ILE A 387 0.94 19.23 -1.72
N THR A 388 0.51 19.91 -0.66
CA THR A 388 1.23 21.06 -0.12
C THR A 388 2.60 20.68 0.44
N TRP A 389 2.67 19.59 1.22
CA TRP A 389 3.88 19.23 1.97
C TRP A 389 4.88 18.43 1.14
N PHE A 390 4.39 17.50 0.33
CA PHE A 390 5.26 16.58 -0.43
C PHE A 390 5.54 17.03 -1.85
N ILE A 391 4.70 17.90 -2.43
CA ILE A 391 4.86 18.37 -3.81
C ILE A 391 5.20 19.86 -3.84
N LEU A 392 4.32 20.72 -3.32
CA LEU A 392 4.48 22.17 -3.46
C LEU A 392 5.68 22.70 -2.68
N LYS A 393 5.88 22.27 -1.42
CA LYS A 393 6.98 22.76 -0.58
C LYS A 393 8.37 22.47 -1.16
N PRO A 394 8.72 21.24 -1.61
CA PRO A 394 10.00 20.98 -2.28
C PRO A 394 10.17 21.78 -3.58
N ILE A 395 9.12 21.86 -4.39
CA ILE A 395 9.15 22.63 -5.64
C ILE A 395 9.36 24.13 -5.31
N TRP A 396 8.60 24.68 -4.37
CA TRP A 396 8.72 26.06 -3.95
C TRP A 396 10.10 26.40 -3.39
N SER A 397 10.68 25.51 -2.60
CA SER A 397 12.03 25.68 -2.07
C SER A 397 13.06 25.82 -3.20
N GLU A 398 12.96 24.98 -4.23
CA GLU A 398 13.86 24.99 -5.38
C GLU A 398 13.59 26.21 -6.29
N LEU A 399 12.34 26.53 -6.57
CA LEU A 399 11.96 27.72 -7.31
C LEU A 399 12.42 29.02 -6.63
N SER A 400 12.45 29.06 -5.31
CA SER A 400 12.99 30.19 -4.56
C SER A 400 14.49 30.39 -4.81
N VAL A 401 15.25 29.31 -4.93
CA VAL A 401 16.66 29.37 -5.34
C VAL A 401 16.79 29.85 -6.77
N TRP A 402 15.96 29.33 -7.70
CA TRP A 402 15.93 29.75 -9.09
C TRP A 402 15.61 31.25 -9.23
N LYS A 403 14.61 31.74 -8.48
CA LYS A 403 14.22 33.15 -8.45
C LYS A 403 15.39 34.05 -8.00
N LYS A 404 16.09 33.69 -6.92
CA LYS A 404 17.26 34.46 -6.44
C LYS A 404 18.37 34.55 -7.47
N ARG A 405 18.55 33.49 -8.25
CA ARG A 405 19.63 33.36 -9.25
C ARG A 405 19.18 33.63 -10.69
N TRP A 406 17.93 34.07 -10.89
CA TRP A 406 17.33 34.28 -12.19
C TRP A 406 18.15 35.23 -13.10
N LYS A 407 18.80 36.22 -12.50
CA LYS A 407 19.66 37.16 -13.23
C LYS A 407 20.87 36.51 -13.88
N GLN A 408 21.35 35.40 -13.35
CA GLN A 408 22.50 34.65 -13.85
C GLN A 408 22.15 33.75 -15.06
N VAL A 409 20.87 33.52 -15.31
CA VAL A 409 20.40 32.65 -16.40
C VAL A 409 20.42 33.42 -17.73
N SER A 410 21.02 32.83 -18.76
CA SER A 410 21.07 33.45 -20.10
C SER A 410 19.66 33.59 -20.71
N VAL A 411 19.47 34.66 -21.54
CA VAL A 411 18.19 34.97 -22.16
C VAL A 411 17.64 33.77 -22.97
N GLY A 412 18.48 33.14 -23.78
CA GLY A 412 18.06 31.98 -24.58
C GLY A 412 17.56 30.79 -23.77
N ARG A 413 18.10 30.57 -22.55
CA ARG A 413 17.62 29.51 -21.65
C ARG A 413 16.32 29.89 -20.96
N ARG A 414 16.12 31.16 -20.59
CA ARG A 414 14.84 31.67 -20.08
C ARG A 414 13.73 31.45 -21.10
N THR A 415 13.99 31.78 -22.36
CA THR A 415 13.02 31.59 -23.44
C THR A 415 12.67 30.12 -23.64
N ARG A 416 13.67 29.21 -23.65
CA ARG A 416 13.42 27.78 -23.74
C ARG A 416 12.60 27.25 -22.56
N LEU A 417 12.92 27.69 -21.33
CA LEU A 417 12.18 27.29 -20.14
C LEU A 417 10.72 27.71 -20.22
N TRP A 418 10.45 28.97 -20.60
CA TRP A 418 9.09 29.46 -20.80
C TRP A 418 8.36 28.71 -21.92
N LEU A 419 9.05 28.37 -23.00
CA LEU A 419 8.47 27.60 -24.09
C LEU A 419 8.10 26.18 -23.66
N VAL A 420 8.97 25.50 -22.89
CA VAL A 420 8.67 24.17 -22.32
C VAL A 420 7.49 24.25 -21.35
N LEU A 421 7.46 25.25 -20.46
CA LEU A 421 6.36 25.41 -19.51
C LEU A 421 5.04 25.71 -20.23
N LEU A 422 5.07 26.55 -21.25
CA LEU A 422 3.89 26.87 -22.07
C LEU A 422 3.41 25.63 -22.82
N THR A 423 4.31 24.91 -23.48
CA THR A 423 3.95 23.67 -24.21
C THR A 423 3.39 22.61 -23.27
N SER A 424 4.01 22.41 -22.09
CA SER A 424 3.50 21.49 -21.08
C SER A 424 2.14 21.92 -20.54
N GLY A 425 1.95 23.22 -20.31
CA GLY A 425 0.66 23.79 -19.89
C GLY A 425 -0.43 23.58 -20.94
N VAL A 426 -0.12 23.81 -22.22
CA VAL A 426 -1.04 23.57 -23.34
C VAL A 426 -1.40 22.09 -23.44
N LEU A 427 -0.39 21.18 -23.35
CA LEU A 427 -0.62 19.74 -23.38
C LEU A 427 -1.51 19.26 -22.23
N LEU A 428 -1.33 19.80 -21.02
CA LEU A 428 -2.16 19.48 -19.87
C LEU A 428 -3.58 20.06 -19.97
N ALA A 429 -3.74 21.20 -20.64
CA ALA A 429 -5.03 21.85 -20.86
C ALA A 429 -5.83 21.27 -22.02
N LEU A 430 -5.19 20.50 -22.91
CA LEU A 430 -5.90 19.84 -24.02
C LEU A 430 -6.88 18.81 -23.44
N PRO A 431 -8.14 18.81 -23.90
CA PRO A 431 -9.11 17.83 -23.47
C PRO A 431 -8.78 16.48 -24.12
N TRP A 432 -8.05 15.65 -23.39
CA TRP A 432 -7.80 14.27 -23.80
C TRP A 432 -9.12 13.51 -23.73
N ARG A 433 -9.61 13.02 -24.88
CA ARG A 433 -10.77 12.14 -24.91
C ARG A 433 -10.37 10.83 -24.25
N MET A 434 -10.92 10.56 -23.10
CA MET A 434 -10.84 9.25 -22.44
C MET A 434 -12.18 8.58 -22.64
N ASP A 435 -12.19 7.47 -23.37
CA ASP A 435 -13.36 6.61 -23.43
C ASP A 435 -13.48 5.88 -22.09
N ILE A 436 -14.57 6.18 -21.38
CA ILE A 436 -14.89 5.45 -20.16
C ILE A 436 -15.70 4.23 -20.57
N VAL A 437 -15.05 3.08 -20.60
CA VAL A 437 -15.74 1.80 -20.79
C VAL A 437 -16.33 1.40 -19.42
N THR A 438 -17.65 1.37 -19.35
CA THR A 438 -18.37 0.86 -18.19
C THR A 438 -19.26 -0.30 -18.60
N THR A 439 -19.36 -1.30 -17.75
CA THR A 439 -20.35 -2.34 -17.89
C THR A 439 -21.67 -1.84 -17.31
N GLY A 440 -22.71 -1.82 -18.14
CA GLY A 440 -24.06 -1.49 -17.71
C GLY A 440 -24.98 -2.70 -17.90
N VAL A 441 -25.92 -2.86 -16.98
CA VAL A 441 -27.01 -3.82 -17.17
C VAL A 441 -28.18 -3.04 -17.75
N ALA A 442 -28.55 -3.37 -18.99
CA ALA A 442 -29.76 -2.80 -19.60
C ALA A 442 -30.98 -3.52 -19.01
N HIS A 443 -31.84 -2.77 -18.36
CA HIS A 443 -33.16 -3.24 -17.98
C HIS A 443 -34.20 -2.68 -18.92
N ALA A 444 -35.18 -3.51 -19.27
CA ALA A 444 -36.34 -3.03 -20.02
C ALA A 444 -37.09 -2.00 -19.16
N GLU A 445 -37.49 -0.89 -19.76
CA GLU A 445 -38.30 0.15 -19.10
C GLU A 445 -39.64 -0.40 -18.62
N ARG A 446 -40.19 -1.31 -19.40
CA ARG A 446 -41.43 -2.06 -19.06
C ARG A 446 -41.17 -3.53 -19.26
N GLN A 447 -41.41 -4.30 -18.23
CA GLN A 447 -41.29 -5.74 -18.25
C GLN A 447 -42.59 -6.34 -17.74
N GLN A 448 -43.21 -7.19 -18.52
CA GLN A 448 -44.42 -7.87 -18.16
C GLN A 448 -44.14 -9.37 -18.05
N LEU A 449 -44.42 -9.93 -16.89
CA LEU A 449 -44.40 -11.36 -16.66
C LEU A 449 -45.76 -11.93 -17.08
N VAL A 450 -45.73 -12.85 -18.02
CA VAL A 450 -46.90 -13.58 -18.47
C VAL A 450 -46.90 -14.94 -17.80
N PHE A 451 -47.92 -15.22 -17.03
CA PHE A 451 -48.09 -16.51 -16.34
C PHE A 451 -49.14 -17.34 -17.08
N ALA A 452 -48.97 -18.66 -17.12
CA ALA A 452 -50.01 -19.56 -17.55
C ALA A 452 -51.21 -19.46 -16.58
N PRO A 453 -52.42 -19.24 -17.07
CA PRO A 453 -53.59 -19.04 -16.17
C PRO A 453 -53.97 -20.31 -15.41
N PHE A 454 -53.56 -21.48 -15.86
CA PHE A 454 -53.78 -22.78 -15.22
C PHE A 454 -52.59 -23.73 -15.48
N PRO A 455 -52.52 -24.86 -14.75
CA PRO A 455 -51.53 -25.90 -15.01
C PRO A 455 -51.65 -26.41 -16.43
N ALA A 456 -50.60 -26.16 -17.22
CA ALA A 456 -50.58 -26.52 -18.64
C ALA A 456 -49.19 -26.98 -19.06
N ARG A 457 -49.12 -27.80 -20.08
CA ARG A 457 -47.87 -28.23 -20.68
C ARG A 457 -47.49 -27.28 -21.82
N LEU A 458 -46.33 -26.66 -21.72
CA LEU A 458 -45.81 -25.81 -22.77
C LEU A 458 -45.44 -26.66 -24.01
N VAL A 459 -46.07 -26.37 -25.12
CA VAL A 459 -45.85 -27.07 -26.39
C VAL A 459 -44.90 -26.29 -27.29
N GLU A 460 -45.08 -24.97 -27.33
CA GLU A 460 -44.30 -24.10 -28.19
C GLU A 460 -44.09 -22.75 -27.50
N ILE A 461 -42.90 -22.22 -27.58
CA ILE A 461 -42.58 -20.89 -27.09
C ILE A 461 -41.71 -20.16 -28.11
N ARG A 462 -41.97 -18.90 -28.32
CA ARG A 462 -41.11 -18.02 -29.12
C ARG A 462 -39.99 -17.48 -28.22
N THR A 463 -38.76 -17.87 -28.47
CA THR A 463 -37.65 -17.66 -27.54
C THR A 463 -37.05 -16.28 -27.61
N THR A 464 -37.01 -15.61 -28.76
CA THR A 464 -36.38 -14.26 -28.89
C THR A 464 -36.91 -13.53 -30.13
N GLY A 465 -36.89 -12.20 -30.09
CA GLY A 465 -37.13 -11.32 -31.24
C GLY A 465 -38.27 -10.32 -31.05
N PRO A 466 -38.44 -9.36 -31.95
CA PRO A 466 -39.55 -8.42 -31.95
C PRO A 466 -40.86 -9.15 -32.19
N VAL A 467 -41.92 -8.73 -31.51
CA VAL A 467 -43.25 -9.36 -31.54
C VAL A 467 -44.26 -8.29 -31.91
N GLU A 468 -45.09 -8.60 -32.92
CA GLU A 468 -46.21 -7.74 -33.32
C GLU A 468 -47.40 -7.97 -32.41
N GLU A 469 -48.28 -6.97 -32.33
CA GLU A 469 -49.52 -7.06 -31.56
C GLU A 469 -50.38 -8.20 -32.07
N GLY A 470 -50.86 -9.06 -31.17
CA GLY A 470 -51.62 -10.25 -31.53
C GLY A 470 -50.84 -11.51 -31.88
N ALA A 471 -49.49 -11.44 -31.88
CA ALA A 471 -48.68 -12.63 -32.17
C ALA A 471 -48.73 -13.64 -31.00
N VAL A 472 -48.77 -14.92 -31.32
CA VAL A 472 -48.75 -16.00 -30.33
C VAL A 472 -47.35 -16.08 -29.72
N LEU A 473 -47.29 -15.88 -28.38
CA LEU A 473 -46.03 -15.94 -27.61
C LEU A 473 -45.71 -17.36 -27.14
N ALA A 474 -46.73 -18.08 -26.73
CA ALA A 474 -46.60 -19.44 -26.25
C ALA A 474 -47.88 -20.23 -26.54
N ARG A 475 -47.74 -21.52 -26.77
CA ARG A 475 -48.85 -22.45 -26.93
C ARG A 475 -48.75 -23.49 -25.83
N PHE A 476 -49.91 -23.68 -25.19
CA PHE A 476 -50.03 -24.64 -24.10
C PHE A 476 -50.97 -25.77 -24.47
N ASP A 477 -50.65 -26.97 -24.05
CA ASP A 477 -51.52 -28.12 -24.08
C ASP A 477 -52.11 -28.29 -22.65
N THR A 478 -53.43 -28.39 -22.59
CA THR A 478 -54.18 -28.47 -21.36
C THR A 478 -54.99 -29.76 -21.27
N PRO A 479 -54.35 -30.91 -21.05
CA PRO A 479 -55.01 -32.21 -21.06
C PRO A 479 -56.17 -32.29 -20.02
N ASP A 480 -56.04 -31.64 -18.89
CA ASP A 480 -57.06 -31.62 -17.85
C ASP A 480 -58.33 -30.88 -18.31
N LEU A 481 -58.16 -29.76 -19.02
CA LEU A 481 -59.31 -29.04 -19.59
C LEU A 481 -59.98 -29.86 -20.72
N ALA A 482 -59.19 -30.54 -21.52
CA ALA A 482 -59.71 -31.43 -22.58
C ALA A 482 -60.53 -32.59 -21.99
N VAL A 483 -60.05 -33.16 -20.87
CA VAL A 483 -60.80 -34.23 -20.17
C VAL A 483 -62.11 -33.67 -19.57
N ARG A 484 -62.06 -32.49 -18.90
CA ARG A 484 -63.27 -31.85 -18.34
C ARG A 484 -64.27 -31.48 -19.42
N GLU A 485 -63.80 -30.92 -20.54
CA GLU A 485 -64.66 -30.62 -21.69
C GLU A 485 -65.36 -31.89 -22.21
N SER A 486 -64.59 -32.97 -22.43
CA SER A 486 -65.11 -34.26 -22.88
C SER A 486 -66.10 -34.86 -21.89
N GLN A 487 -65.84 -34.74 -20.59
CA GLN A 487 -66.74 -35.20 -19.52
C GLN A 487 -68.05 -34.39 -19.50
N ALA A 488 -67.96 -33.05 -19.63
CA ALA A 488 -69.12 -32.18 -19.65
C ALA A 488 -70.02 -32.44 -20.87
N TRP A 489 -69.42 -32.62 -22.07
CA TRP A 489 -70.16 -32.98 -23.27
C TRP A 489 -70.77 -34.37 -23.16
N THR A 490 -70.08 -35.35 -22.59
CA THR A 490 -70.61 -36.69 -22.35
C THR A 490 -71.76 -36.68 -21.38
N ALA A 491 -71.63 -35.88 -20.31
CA ALA A 491 -72.73 -35.71 -19.33
C ALA A 491 -73.95 -35.04 -19.96
N ALA A 492 -73.77 -34.02 -20.80
CA ALA A 492 -74.85 -33.38 -21.55
C ALA A 492 -75.53 -34.33 -22.51
N GLY A 493 -74.76 -35.12 -23.27
CA GLY A 493 -75.30 -36.15 -24.20
C GLY A 493 -76.10 -37.23 -23.47
N ASN A 494 -75.61 -37.69 -22.31
CA ASN A 494 -76.35 -38.66 -21.48
C ASN A 494 -77.69 -38.07 -20.92
N LEU A 495 -77.69 -36.78 -20.58
CA LEU A 495 -78.89 -36.11 -20.17
C LEU A 495 -79.91 -35.93 -21.34
N GLU A 496 -79.40 -35.61 -22.52
CA GLU A 496 -80.23 -35.55 -23.73
C GLU A 496 -80.87 -36.90 -24.10
N GLN A 497 -80.12 -37.99 -24.03
CA GLN A 497 -80.67 -39.33 -24.21
C GLN A 497 -81.72 -39.71 -23.18
N ARG A 498 -81.49 -39.31 -21.92
CA ARG A 498 -82.54 -39.53 -20.85
C ARG A 498 -83.75 -38.68 -21.08
N LEU A 499 -83.59 -37.46 -21.57
CA LEU A 499 -84.71 -36.57 -21.87
C LEU A 499 -85.57 -37.12 -23.06
N SER A 500 -84.90 -37.61 -24.13
CA SER A 500 -85.60 -38.21 -25.24
C SER A 500 -86.41 -39.50 -24.88
N GLY A 501 -85.85 -40.31 -23.95
CA GLY A 501 -86.54 -41.47 -23.42
C GLY A 501 -87.74 -41.15 -22.54
N LEU A 502 -87.82 -39.95 -21.91
CA LEU A 502 -88.93 -39.51 -21.11
C LEU A 502 -90.09 -38.91 -21.91
N ILE A 503 -89.87 -38.47 -23.15
CA ILE A 503 -90.93 -37.92 -24.03
C ILE A 503 -91.93 -38.99 -24.44
N GLU A 504 -91.60 -40.26 -24.29
CA GLU A 504 -92.50 -41.41 -24.62
C GLU A 504 -93.47 -41.78 -23.40
N LEU A 505 -93.27 -41.24 -22.18
CA LEU A 505 -94.04 -41.56 -20.97
C LEU A 505 -94.93 -40.37 -20.54
N ARG A 506 -96.33 -40.56 -20.67
CA ARG A 506 -97.34 -39.54 -20.39
C ARG A 506 -97.50 -39.20 -18.92
N GLU A 507 -97.63 -37.89 -18.61
CA GLU A 507 -98.04 -37.16 -17.38
C GLU A 507 -97.13 -37.18 -16.14
N GLU A 508 -96.50 -38.25 -15.69
CA GLU A 508 -95.56 -38.24 -14.55
C GLU A 508 -94.17 -37.70 -14.90
N GLY A 509 -93.87 -37.69 -16.16
CA GLY A 509 -92.55 -37.21 -16.70
C GLY A 509 -92.40 -35.70 -16.63
N ARG A 510 -93.41 -34.85 -16.52
CA ARG A 510 -93.34 -33.39 -16.70
C ARG A 510 -92.48 -32.63 -15.68
N LYS A 511 -92.54 -33.08 -14.40
CA LYS A 511 -91.67 -32.51 -13.34
C LYS A 511 -90.22 -32.96 -13.49
N GLN A 512 -90.00 -34.21 -13.89
CA GLN A 512 -88.67 -34.75 -14.17
C GLN A 512 -88.05 -34.15 -15.42
N GLU A 513 -88.90 -33.91 -16.46
CA GLU A 513 -88.48 -33.24 -17.71
C GLU A 513 -87.99 -31.83 -17.48
N LEU A 514 -88.69 -31.00 -16.65
CA LEU A 514 -88.26 -29.66 -16.28
C LEU A 514 -86.92 -29.66 -15.49
N ALA A 515 -86.77 -30.60 -14.55
CA ALA A 515 -85.56 -30.71 -13.73
C ALA A 515 -84.33 -31.18 -14.60
N LEU A 516 -84.59 -32.13 -15.50
CA LEU A 516 -83.54 -32.63 -16.44
C LEU A 516 -83.19 -31.58 -17.47
N THR A 517 -84.18 -30.82 -18.01
CA THR A 517 -83.94 -29.71 -18.93
C THR A 517 -83.11 -28.61 -18.28
N GLY A 518 -83.34 -28.29 -16.99
CA GLY A 518 -82.52 -27.37 -16.22
C GLY A 518 -81.11 -27.85 -16.09
N ARG A 519 -80.90 -29.11 -15.72
CA ARG A 519 -79.54 -29.72 -15.60
C ARG A 519 -78.80 -29.82 -16.95
N LEU A 520 -79.57 -30.12 -18.03
CA LEU A 520 -78.96 -30.15 -19.36
C LEU A 520 -78.44 -28.78 -19.78
N ARG A 521 -79.21 -27.71 -19.55
CA ARG A 521 -78.78 -26.34 -19.82
C ARG A 521 -77.52 -25.96 -19.02
N GLU A 522 -77.53 -26.36 -17.75
CA GLU A 522 -76.36 -26.12 -16.86
C GLU A 522 -75.12 -26.84 -17.37
N GLN A 523 -75.20 -28.13 -17.72
CA GLN A 523 -74.09 -28.90 -18.24
C GLN A 523 -73.65 -28.43 -19.64
N GLN A 524 -74.56 -28.01 -20.50
CA GLN A 524 -74.19 -27.38 -21.78
C GLN A 524 -73.54 -26.03 -21.61
N ALA A 525 -73.95 -25.22 -20.62
CA ALA A 525 -73.30 -23.97 -20.30
C ALA A 525 -71.90 -24.19 -19.71
N GLU A 526 -71.73 -25.18 -18.84
CA GLU A 526 -70.45 -25.59 -18.31
C GLU A 526 -69.49 -26.08 -19.41
N ALA A 527 -69.96 -26.96 -20.31
CA ALA A 527 -69.17 -27.45 -21.42
C ALA A 527 -68.73 -26.32 -22.37
N ARG A 528 -69.59 -25.33 -22.62
CA ARG A 528 -69.23 -24.13 -23.42
C ARG A 528 -68.22 -23.26 -22.69
N ALA A 529 -68.38 -23.04 -21.40
CA ALA A 529 -67.42 -22.24 -20.61
C ALA A 529 -66.04 -22.88 -20.61
N VAL A 530 -65.92 -24.18 -20.38
CA VAL A 530 -64.64 -24.93 -20.44
C VAL A 530 -64.02 -24.91 -21.85
N SER A 531 -64.86 -24.99 -22.89
CA SER A 531 -64.42 -24.89 -24.30
C SER A 531 -63.86 -23.49 -24.62
N GLU A 532 -64.49 -22.41 -24.13
CA GLU A 532 -64.00 -21.04 -24.27
C GLU A 532 -62.71 -20.82 -23.49
N GLU A 533 -62.63 -21.37 -22.28
CA GLU A 533 -61.42 -21.30 -21.45
C GLU A 533 -60.23 -22.04 -22.10
N ARG A 534 -60.48 -23.13 -22.74
CA ARG A 534 -59.48 -23.88 -23.50
C ARG A 534 -59.02 -23.16 -24.80
N GLY A 535 -59.90 -22.34 -25.38
CA GLY A 535 -59.62 -21.58 -26.59
C GLY A 535 -58.85 -20.30 -26.39
N ARG A 536 -58.81 -19.82 -25.15
CA ARG A 536 -57.97 -18.65 -24.73
C ARG A 536 -56.53 -19.06 -24.47
#